data_0abfd1ecce0a8aa4ed7d5e65a0d58f7f
#
_entry.id   0abfd1ecce0a8aa4ed7d5e65a0d58f7f
#
_cell.length_a   1.000
_cell.length_b   1.000
_cell.length_c   1.000
_cell.angle_alpha   90.00
_cell.angle_beta   90.00
_cell.angle_gamma   90.00
#
_symmetry.space_group_name_H-M   'P 1'
#
loop_
_entity.id
_entity.type
_entity.pdbx_description
1 polymer ?
#
loop_
_entity_poly.entity_id
_entity_poly.type
_entity_poly.pdbx_seq_one_letter_code
_entity_poly.pdbx_strand_id
1 'polypeptide(L)'
;VAQDVLVVARDALDTGRPWVARDRLTGALAHRATDQEVLLLLGQAWWELGEPAQAGRYWYLTGRTDVDAERAIAAFERSVRTSEAALGRLPLAGPLEDYPEVARARVNALRRQVRADTVVRQRALARWRRSPERAQSRWGRVLWNAGIAVLVGLTLATWIVGLVTVVRWALT
;
A
#
# COMPACT_ATOMS: atom_id res chain seq x y z
N VAL A 1 -6.98 -26.37 -27.04
CA VAL A 1 -6.21 -25.10 -26.84
C VAL A 1 -5.77 -24.94 -25.40
N ALA A 2 -6.61 -25.21 -24.38
CA ALA A 2 -6.23 -24.95 -22.96
C ALA A 2 -5.22 -25.98 -22.40
N GLN A 3 -5.34 -27.27 -22.76
CA GLN A 3 -4.36 -28.31 -22.41
C GLN A 3 -3.01 -28.11 -23.10
N ASP A 4 -3.01 -27.46 -24.25
CA ASP A 4 -1.83 -27.18 -25.05
C ASP A 4 -0.86 -26.19 -24.33
N VAL A 5 -1.39 -25.16 -23.66
CA VAL A 5 -0.57 -24.18 -22.93
C VAL A 5 0.16 -24.81 -21.73
N LEU A 6 -0.48 -25.69 -20.99
CA LEU A 6 0.14 -26.37 -19.83
C LEU A 6 1.22 -27.36 -20.27
N VAL A 7 0.97 -28.09 -21.37
CA VAL A 7 1.98 -29.00 -21.95
C VAL A 7 3.20 -28.23 -22.43
N VAL A 8 3.01 -27.15 -23.19
CA VAL A 8 4.11 -26.28 -23.64
C VAL A 8 4.87 -25.65 -22.48
N ALA A 9 4.16 -25.23 -21.42
CA ALA A 9 4.80 -24.65 -20.25
C ALA A 9 5.64 -25.68 -19.48
N ARG A 10 5.17 -26.92 -19.33
CA ARG A 10 5.95 -28.01 -18.71
C ARG A 10 7.20 -28.35 -19.55
N ASP A 11 7.04 -28.56 -20.85
CA ASP A 11 8.18 -28.80 -21.74
C ASP A 11 9.22 -27.68 -21.66
N ALA A 12 8.77 -26.42 -21.56
CA ALA A 12 9.67 -25.29 -21.42
C ALA A 12 10.43 -25.31 -20.08
N LEU A 13 9.79 -25.70 -18.97
CA LEU A 13 10.48 -25.89 -17.69
C LEU A 13 11.47 -27.07 -17.75
N ASP A 14 11.05 -28.21 -18.25
CA ASP A 14 11.86 -29.41 -18.36
C ASP A 14 13.11 -29.21 -19.25
N THR A 15 13.01 -28.29 -20.19
CA THR A 15 14.13 -27.92 -21.10
C THR A 15 14.92 -26.69 -20.65
N GLY A 16 14.73 -26.23 -19.40
CA GLY A 16 15.47 -25.10 -18.83
C GLY A 16 15.14 -23.75 -19.49
N ARG A 17 13.91 -23.57 -19.96
CA ARG A 17 13.43 -22.33 -20.58
C ARG A 17 12.29 -21.67 -19.75
N PRO A 18 12.51 -21.37 -18.46
CA PRO A 18 11.46 -20.88 -17.56
C PRO A 18 10.80 -19.57 -18.02
N TRP A 19 11.51 -18.73 -18.78
CA TRP A 19 10.92 -17.50 -19.35
C TRP A 19 9.80 -17.77 -20.36
N VAL A 20 9.90 -18.86 -21.15
CA VAL A 20 8.86 -19.26 -22.09
C VAL A 20 7.63 -19.75 -21.34
N ALA A 21 7.81 -20.57 -20.30
CA ALA A 21 6.75 -21.04 -19.43
C ALA A 21 6.04 -19.84 -18.75
N ARG A 22 6.78 -18.91 -18.16
CA ARG A 22 6.26 -17.71 -17.55
C ARG A 22 5.36 -16.91 -18.50
N ASP A 23 5.82 -16.62 -19.70
CA ASP A 23 5.09 -15.80 -20.68
C ASP A 23 3.80 -16.47 -21.12
N ARG A 24 3.84 -17.78 -21.41
CA ARG A 24 2.68 -18.56 -21.78
C ARG A 24 1.64 -18.66 -20.65
N LEU A 25 2.10 -18.94 -19.43
CA LEU A 25 1.23 -19.08 -18.27
C LEU A 25 0.65 -17.73 -17.80
N THR A 26 1.39 -16.63 -17.95
CA THR A 26 0.87 -15.29 -17.66
C THR A 26 -0.32 -14.96 -18.58
N GLY A 27 -0.23 -15.28 -19.85
CA GLY A 27 -1.35 -15.13 -20.77
C GLY A 27 -2.55 -16.04 -20.42
N ALA A 28 -2.29 -17.28 -19.99
CA ALA A 28 -3.33 -18.21 -19.57
C ALA A 28 -4.04 -17.75 -18.27
N LEU A 29 -3.32 -17.16 -17.35
CA LEU A 29 -3.83 -16.70 -16.05
C LEU A 29 -4.98 -15.69 -16.23
N ALA A 30 -4.97 -14.87 -17.29
CA ALA A 30 -6.03 -13.90 -17.56
C ALA A 30 -7.42 -14.55 -17.73
N HIS A 31 -7.46 -15.80 -18.17
CA HIS A 31 -8.70 -16.55 -18.42
C HIS A 31 -8.89 -17.74 -17.46
N ARG A 32 -7.90 -18.06 -16.65
CA ARG A 32 -7.83 -19.23 -15.75
C ARG A 32 -7.22 -18.88 -14.40
N ALA A 33 -7.66 -17.78 -13.83
CA ALA A 33 -7.03 -17.18 -12.65
C ALA A 33 -7.10 -18.04 -11.37
N THR A 34 -8.06 -18.95 -11.24
CA THR A 34 -8.19 -19.88 -10.11
C THR A 34 -7.59 -21.27 -10.39
N ASP A 35 -7.09 -21.49 -11.61
CA ASP A 35 -6.53 -22.79 -12.00
C ASP A 35 -5.23 -23.05 -11.24
N GLN A 36 -5.28 -24.07 -10.38
CA GLN A 36 -4.19 -24.44 -9.51
C GLN A 36 -2.93 -24.86 -10.25
N GLU A 37 -3.10 -25.49 -11.41
CA GLU A 37 -1.97 -25.95 -12.21
C GLU A 37 -1.26 -24.78 -12.89
N VAL A 38 -2.01 -23.80 -13.40
CA VAL A 38 -1.46 -22.55 -13.93
C VAL A 38 -0.66 -21.80 -12.83
N LEU A 39 -1.23 -21.68 -11.62
CA LEU A 39 -0.58 -21.02 -10.50
C LEU A 39 0.69 -21.77 -10.04
N LEU A 40 0.64 -23.11 -9.99
CA LEU A 40 1.80 -23.93 -9.60
C LEU A 40 2.94 -23.79 -10.60
N LEU A 41 2.68 -23.96 -11.89
CA LEU A 41 3.70 -23.88 -12.93
C LEU A 41 4.24 -22.46 -13.11
N LEU A 42 3.40 -21.44 -12.95
CA LEU A 42 3.85 -20.04 -13.01
C LEU A 42 4.75 -19.68 -11.82
N GLY A 43 4.42 -20.17 -10.63
CA GLY A 43 5.30 -20.07 -9.48
C GLY A 43 6.64 -20.78 -9.70
N GLN A 44 6.62 -21.98 -10.31
CA GLN A 44 7.82 -22.73 -10.65
C GLN A 44 8.70 -21.95 -11.65
N ALA A 45 8.11 -21.40 -12.69
CA ALA A 45 8.84 -20.60 -13.68
C ALA A 45 9.55 -19.39 -13.04
N TRP A 46 8.89 -18.70 -12.13
CA TRP A 46 9.50 -17.57 -11.41
C TRP A 46 10.59 -18.03 -10.41
N TRP A 47 10.41 -19.20 -9.79
CA TRP A 47 11.42 -19.77 -8.91
C TRP A 47 12.70 -20.10 -9.67
N GLU A 48 12.62 -20.74 -10.84
CA GLU A 48 13.75 -21.07 -11.70
C GLU A 48 14.43 -19.84 -12.32
N LEU A 49 13.68 -18.74 -12.48
CA LEU A 49 14.23 -17.43 -12.88
C LEU A 49 14.98 -16.72 -11.75
N GLY A 50 15.03 -17.29 -10.54
CA GLY A 50 15.69 -16.67 -9.39
C GLY A 50 14.88 -15.56 -8.73
N GLU A 51 13.58 -15.50 -8.96
CA GLU A 51 12.64 -14.49 -8.45
C GLU A 51 11.70 -15.07 -7.37
N PRO A 52 12.22 -15.41 -6.17
CA PRO A 52 11.44 -16.10 -5.15
C PRO A 52 10.22 -15.31 -4.66
N ALA A 53 10.29 -13.98 -4.64
CA ALA A 53 9.15 -13.15 -4.25
C ALA A 53 8.00 -13.23 -5.26
N GLN A 54 8.30 -13.34 -6.55
CA GLN A 54 7.27 -13.56 -7.57
C GLN A 54 6.72 -14.99 -7.51
N ALA A 55 7.57 -16.00 -7.35
CA ALA A 55 7.14 -17.39 -7.14
C ALA A 55 6.18 -17.48 -5.94
N GLY A 56 6.54 -16.88 -4.81
CA GLY A 56 5.74 -16.89 -3.60
C GLY A 56 4.39 -16.21 -3.76
N ARG A 57 4.28 -15.18 -4.58
CA ARG A 57 3.03 -14.51 -4.92
C ARG A 57 2.00 -15.48 -5.52
N TYR A 58 2.44 -16.39 -6.39
CA TYR A 58 1.56 -17.39 -7.01
C TYR A 58 1.33 -18.59 -6.10
N TRP A 59 2.40 -19.11 -5.47
CA TRP A 59 2.30 -20.25 -4.57
C TRP A 59 1.51 -19.95 -3.28
N TYR A 60 1.36 -18.67 -2.91
CA TYR A 60 0.49 -18.25 -1.82
C TYR A 60 -0.95 -18.72 -1.98
N LEU A 61 -1.41 -18.80 -3.25
CA LEU A 61 -2.78 -19.21 -3.63
C LEU A 61 -2.90 -20.70 -3.97
N THR A 62 -1.84 -21.47 -3.76
CA THR A 62 -1.83 -22.92 -3.99
C THR A 62 -1.88 -23.69 -2.67
N GLY A 63 -2.13 -25.00 -2.75
CA GLY A 63 -2.04 -25.90 -1.61
C GLY A 63 -0.61 -26.32 -1.23
N ARG A 64 0.40 -25.76 -1.88
CA ARG A 64 1.80 -26.13 -1.70
C ARG A 64 2.34 -25.71 -0.32
N THR A 65 3.02 -26.65 0.37
CA THR A 65 3.53 -26.46 1.74
C THR A 65 4.97 -26.96 1.93
N ASP A 66 5.66 -27.26 0.81
CA ASP A 66 7.06 -27.67 0.87
C ASP A 66 8.00 -26.50 1.21
N VAL A 67 9.24 -26.82 1.52
CA VAL A 67 10.25 -25.86 2.00
C VAL A 67 10.49 -24.72 0.98
N ASP A 68 10.48 -25.02 -0.32
CA ASP A 68 10.73 -24.02 -1.34
C ASP A 68 9.52 -23.08 -1.48
N ALA A 69 8.30 -23.60 -1.39
CA ALA A 69 7.10 -22.79 -1.37
C ALA A 69 7.05 -21.87 -0.15
N GLU A 70 7.40 -22.36 1.03
CA GLU A 70 7.45 -21.54 2.25
C GLU A 70 8.51 -20.43 2.15
N ARG A 71 9.72 -20.74 1.62
CA ARG A 71 10.77 -19.75 1.38
C ARG A 71 10.32 -18.69 0.40
N ALA A 72 9.67 -19.07 -0.70
CA ALA A 72 9.14 -18.16 -1.68
C ALA A 72 8.04 -17.27 -1.11
N ILE A 73 7.09 -17.84 -0.37
CA ILE A 73 6.00 -17.10 0.29
C ILE A 73 6.57 -16.10 1.29
N ALA A 74 7.54 -16.51 2.12
CA ALA A 74 8.21 -15.60 3.03
C ALA A 74 9.00 -14.48 2.29
N ALA A 75 9.58 -14.77 1.11
CA ALA A 75 10.20 -13.75 0.28
C ALA A 75 9.17 -12.77 -0.27
N PHE A 76 8.00 -13.23 -0.71
CA PHE A 76 6.91 -12.38 -1.13
C PHE A 76 6.43 -11.47 0.02
N GLU A 77 6.16 -12.02 1.20
CA GLU A 77 5.73 -11.24 2.37
C GLU A 77 6.75 -10.16 2.77
N ARG A 78 8.05 -10.46 2.73
CA ARG A 78 9.11 -9.47 2.97
C ARG A 78 9.22 -8.40 1.87
N SER A 79 8.83 -8.70 0.64
CA SER A 79 8.86 -7.75 -0.49
C SER A 79 7.80 -6.66 -0.40
N VAL A 80 6.83 -6.82 0.48
CA VAL A 80 5.71 -5.88 0.67
C VAL A 80 5.79 -5.21 2.04
N ARG A 81 5.40 -3.94 2.12
CA ARG A 81 5.52 -3.17 3.37
C ARG A 81 4.32 -3.33 4.31
N THR A 82 3.18 -3.73 3.78
CA THR A 82 1.93 -3.80 4.54
C THR A 82 1.12 -5.00 4.11
N SER A 83 0.31 -5.53 5.03
CA SER A 83 -0.63 -6.62 4.75
C SER A 83 -1.64 -6.25 3.66
N GLU A 84 -2.03 -4.99 3.59
CA GLU A 84 -2.92 -4.46 2.54
C GLU A 84 -2.25 -4.53 1.15
N ALA A 85 -0.98 -4.11 1.05
CA ALA A 85 -0.21 -4.20 -0.18
C ALA A 85 0.03 -5.67 -0.60
N ALA A 86 0.25 -6.57 0.37
CA ALA A 86 0.35 -7.99 0.09
C ALA A 86 -0.95 -8.52 -0.53
N LEU A 87 -2.10 -8.24 0.10
CA LEU A 87 -3.40 -8.67 -0.40
C LEU A 87 -3.69 -8.12 -1.81
N GLY A 88 -3.36 -6.84 -2.07
CA GLY A 88 -3.57 -6.21 -3.38
C GLY A 88 -2.65 -6.72 -4.49
N ARG A 89 -1.53 -7.37 -4.14
CA ARG A 89 -0.61 -7.98 -5.12
C ARG A 89 -0.95 -9.42 -5.47
N LEU A 90 -1.74 -10.11 -4.64
CA LEU A 90 -2.15 -11.48 -4.94
C LEU A 90 -3.06 -11.51 -6.17
N PRO A 91 -2.88 -12.43 -7.12
CA PRO A 91 -3.73 -12.59 -8.29
C PRO A 91 -5.05 -13.32 -7.91
N LEU A 92 -5.75 -12.75 -6.91
CA LEU A 92 -7.03 -13.28 -6.47
C LEU A 92 -8.11 -12.98 -7.50
N ALA A 93 -8.78 -14.02 -7.97
CA ALA A 93 -9.93 -13.90 -8.86
C ALA A 93 -11.00 -14.92 -8.45
N GLY A 94 -12.25 -14.55 -8.58
CA GLY A 94 -13.37 -15.39 -8.19
C GLY A 94 -13.54 -15.56 -6.67
N PRO A 95 -14.44 -16.46 -6.27
CA PRO A 95 -14.72 -16.75 -4.88
C PRO A 95 -13.54 -17.48 -4.21
N LEU A 96 -13.35 -17.22 -2.91
CA LEU A 96 -12.23 -17.83 -2.17
C LEU A 96 -12.39 -19.35 -2.01
N GLU A 97 -13.60 -19.85 -2.14
CA GLU A 97 -13.97 -21.27 -2.08
C GLU A 97 -13.32 -22.10 -3.20
N ASP A 98 -12.98 -21.48 -4.32
CA ASP A 98 -12.33 -22.13 -5.46
C ASP A 98 -10.84 -22.45 -5.20
N TYR A 99 -10.28 -21.90 -4.11
CA TYR A 99 -8.90 -22.13 -3.75
C TYR A 99 -8.75 -23.26 -2.72
N PRO A 100 -7.60 -23.95 -2.67
CA PRO A 100 -7.31 -24.98 -1.67
C PRO A 100 -7.42 -24.44 -0.25
N GLU A 101 -7.73 -25.31 0.71
CA GLU A 101 -7.91 -24.93 2.11
C GLU A 101 -6.71 -24.16 2.70
N VAL A 102 -5.51 -24.62 2.37
CA VAL A 102 -4.27 -23.96 2.82
C VAL A 102 -4.18 -22.52 2.29
N ALA A 103 -4.49 -22.29 1.03
CA ALA A 103 -4.50 -20.97 0.42
C ALA A 103 -5.60 -20.09 1.05
N ARG A 104 -6.79 -20.64 1.27
CA ARG A 104 -7.89 -19.95 1.96
C ARG A 104 -7.49 -19.52 3.37
N ALA A 105 -6.84 -20.41 4.12
CA ALA A 105 -6.37 -20.11 5.47
C ALA A 105 -5.35 -18.97 5.47
N ARG A 106 -4.38 -18.98 4.55
CA ARG A 106 -3.38 -17.91 4.37
C ARG A 106 -4.04 -16.57 4.03
N VAL A 107 -4.93 -16.54 3.04
CA VAL A 107 -5.63 -15.31 2.63
C VAL A 107 -6.51 -14.76 3.77
N ASN A 108 -7.20 -15.63 4.51
CA ASN A 108 -8.01 -15.22 5.65
C ASN A 108 -7.16 -14.67 6.81
N ALA A 109 -5.98 -15.25 7.05
CA ALA A 109 -5.02 -14.72 8.01
C ALA A 109 -4.56 -13.30 7.60
N LEU A 110 -4.19 -13.12 6.34
CA LEU A 110 -3.79 -11.84 5.78
C LEU A 110 -4.93 -10.79 5.86
N ARG A 111 -6.16 -11.16 5.54
CA ARG A 111 -7.34 -10.28 5.71
C ARG A 111 -7.57 -9.86 7.16
N ARG A 112 -7.34 -10.77 8.14
CA ARG A 112 -7.41 -10.42 9.57
C ARG A 112 -6.34 -9.41 9.96
N GLN A 113 -5.10 -9.57 9.46
CA GLN A 113 -4.02 -8.60 9.69
C GLN A 113 -4.37 -7.22 9.12
N VAL A 114 -4.86 -7.15 7.89
CA VAL A 114 -5.31 -5.88 7.27
C VAL A 114 -6.35 -5.17 8.14
N ARG A 115 -7.34 -5.91 8.66
CA ARG A 115 -8.36 -5.34 9.56
C ARG A 115 -7.74 -4.82 10.87
N ALA A 116 -6.83 -5.58 11.48
CA ALA A 116 -6.15 -5.19 12.70
C ALA A 116 -5.32 -3.91 12.49
N ASP A 117 -4.53 -3.85 11.42
CA ASP A 117 -3.71 -2.69 11.05
C ASP A 117 -4.57 -1.44 10.82
N THR A 118 -5.73 -1.60 10.18
CA THR A 118 -6.69 -0.51 9.95
C THR A 118 -7.24 0.05 11.25
N VAL A 119 -7.62 -0.82 12.21
CA VAL A 119 -8.11 -0.40 13.52
C VAL A 119 -7.03 0.33 14.32
N VAL A 120 -5.79 -0.18 14.31
CA VAL A 120 -4.66 0.49 14.98
C VAL A 120 -4.40 1.87 14.38
N ARG A 121 -4.39 1.98 13.06
CA ARG A 121 -4.19 3.25 12.33
C ARG A 121 -5.31 4.25 12.67
N GLN A 122 -6.57 3.82 12.68
CA GLN A 122 -7.71 4.68 13.04
C GLN A 122 -7.61 5.17 14.49
N ARG A 123 -7.24 4.29 15.44
CA ARG A 123 -7.03 4.68 16.84
C ARG A 123 -5.88 5.67 17.00
N ALA A 124 -4.77 5.49 16.27
CA ALA A 124 -3.65 6.42 16.27
C ALA A 124 -4.04 7.80 15.73
N LEU A 125 -4.79 7.84 14.63
CA LEU A 125 -5.32 9.09 14.06
C LEU A 125 -6.31 9.78 15.01
N ALA A 126 -7.16 9.03 15.69
CA ALA A 126 -8.10 9.57 16.68
C ALA A 126 -7.37 10.17 17.89
N ARG A 127 -6.31 9.52 18.38
CA ARG A 127 -5.45 10.07 19.45
C ARG A 127 -4.75 11.37 19.00
N TRP A 128 -4.18 11.38 17.81
CA TRP A 128 -3.51 12.54 17.25
C TRP A 128 -4.46 13.73 17.02
N ARG A 129 -5.72 13.49 16.62
CA ARG A 129 -6.75 14.53 16.52
C ARG A 129 -7.14 15.13 17.88
N ARG A 130 -7.01 14.35 18.96
CA ARG A 130 -7.32 14.77 20.33
C ARG A 130 -6.13 15.36 21.07
N SER A 131 -4.92 15.38 20.46
CA SER A 131 -3.73 15.93 21.14
C SER A 131 -3.89 17.43 21.40
N PRO A 132 -3.68 17.89 22.64
CA PRO A 132 -3.88 19.29 23.06
C PRO A 132 -2.90 20.26 22.38
N GLU A 133 -1.79 19.78 21.83
CA GLU A 133 -0.80 20.57 21.10
C GLU A 133 -1.39 21.34 19.90
N ARG A 134 -2.47 20.84 19.28
CA ARG A 134 -3.16 21.57 18.21
C ARG A 134 -4.06 22.69 18.71
N ALA A 135 -4.60 22.56 19.90
CA ALA A 135 -5.34 23.66 20.53
C ALA A 135 -4.39 24.84 20.81
N GLN A 136 -3.19 24.52 21.31
CA GLN A 136 -2.15 25.51 21.61
C GLN A 136 -1.67 26.26 20.35
N SER A 137 -1.53 25.56 19.21
CA SER A 137 -1.17 26.20 17.93
C SER A 137 -2.27 27.11 17.36
N ARG A 138 -3.54 26.85 17.67
CA ARG A 138 -4.65 27.75 17.30
C ARG A 138 -4.64 29.02 18.13
N TRP A 139 -4.41 28.90 19.44
CA TRP A 139 -4.28 30.05 20.33
C TRP A 139 -3.04 30.88 20.00
N GLY A 140 -1.90 30.29 19.68
CA GLY A 140 -0.71 30.99 19.21
C GLY A 140 -0.97 31.83 17.96
N ARG A 141 -1.73 31.34 17.00
CA ARG A 141 -2.11 32.12 15.80
C ARG A 141 -3.09 33.23 16.09
N VAL A 142 -4.03 33.01 16.99
CA VAL A 142 -4.97 34.07 17.42
C VAL A 142 -4.25 35.18 18.14
N LEU A 143 -3.34 34.86 19.06
CA LEU A 143 -2.53 35.83 19.79
C LEU A 143 -1.54 36.58 18.87
N TRP A 144 -0.95 35.89 17.88
CA TRP A 144 -0.10 36.48 16.86
C TRP A 144 -0.86 37.50 16.00
N ASN A 145 -2.05 37.11 15.51
CA ASN A 145 -2.88 38.03 14.70
C ASN A 145 -3.40 39.23 15.53
N ALA A 146 -3.76 39.01 16.78
CA ALA A 146 -4.15 40.11 17.69
C ALA A 146 -2.98 41.05 17.96
N GLY A 147 -1.75 40.55 18.17
CA GLY A 147 -0.55 41.35 18.33
C GLY A 147 -0.22 42.21 17.12
N ILE A 148 -0.35 41.66 15.92
CA ILE A 148 -0.17 42.41 14.65
C ILE A 148 -1.24 43.51 14.51
N ALA A 149 -2.49 43.24 14.81
CA ALA A 149 -3.57 44.23 14.72
C ALA A 149 -3.35 45.40 15.66
N VAL A 150 -2.86 45.16 16.89
CA VAL A 150 -2.52 46.24 17.86
C VAL A 150 -1.33 47.05 17.37
N LEU A 151 -0.30 46.45 16.83
CA LEU A 151 0.86 47.15 16.26
C LEU A 151 0.46 48.06 15.08
N VAL A 152 -0.36 47.54 14.15
CA VAL A 152 -0.85 48.33 13.03
C VAL A 152 -1.73 49.48 13.48
N GLY A 153 -2.59 49.27 14.48
CA GLY A 153 -3.40 50.32 15.08
C GLY A 153 -2.58 51.45 15.71
N LEU A 154 -1.52 51.11 16.47
CA LEU A 154 -0.62 52.09 17.08
C LEU A 154 0.16 52.89 16.03
N THR A 155 0.63 52.24 14.96
CA THR A 155 1.34 52.95 13.87
C THR A 155 0.44 53.92 13.12
N LEU A 156 -0.82 53.54 12.85
CA LEU A 156 -1.80 54.43 12.24
C LEU A 156 -2.16 55.59 13.13
N ALA A 157 -2.33 55.38 14.43
CA ALA A 157 -2.61 56.46 15.40
C ALA A 157 -1.47 57.48 15.47
N THR A 158 -0.22 57.03 15.50
CA THR A 158 0.93 57.95 15.48
C THR A 158 1.04 58.76 14.19
N TRP A 159 0.70 58.12 13.03
CA TRP A 159 0.67 58.78 11.74
C TRP A 159 -0.41 59.89 11.67
N ILE A 160 -1.61 59.60 12.18
CA ILE A 160 -2.73 60.57 12.23
C ILE A 160 -2.37 61.75 13.13
N VAL A 161 -1.82 61.50 14.31
CA VAL A 161 -1.38 62.58 15.22
C VAL A 161 -0.29 63.44 14.59
N GLY A 162 0.69 62.80 13.91
CA GLY A 162 1.74 63.52 13.16
C GLY A 162 1.18 64.41 12.06
N LEU A 163 0.24 63.91 11.26
CA LEU A 163 -0.41 64.62 10.17
C LEU A 163 -1.21 65.85 10.69
N VAL A 164 -1.99 65.63 11.76
CA VAL A 164 -2.77 66.73 12.39
C VAL A 164 -1.84 67.83 12.93
N THR A 165 -0.70 67.44 13.53
CA THR A 165 0.27 68.42 14.07
C THR A 165 0.91 69.26 12.94
N VAL A 166 1.28 68.62 11.81
CA VAL A 166 1.86 69.31 10.65
C VAL A 166 0.86 70.24 9.99
N VAL A 167 -0.39 69.81 9.80
CA VAL A 167 -1.45 70.64 9.22
C VAL A 167 -1.72 71.87 10.14
N ARG A 168 -1.78 71.69 11.42
CA ARG A 168 -2.00 72.74 12.38
C ARG A 168 -0.87 73.78 12.35
N TRP A 169 0.39 73.34 12.22
CA TRP A 169 1.55 74.21 12.11
C TRP A 169 1.63 74.97 10.81
N ALA A 170 1.14 74.42 9.73
CA ALA A 170 1.09 75.05 8.39
C ALA A 170 -0.02 76.09 8.26
N LEU A 171 -1.01 76.13 9.18
CA LEU A 171 -2.14 77.09 9.16
C LEU A 171 -2.00 78.22 10.17
N THR A 172 -0.92 78.23 10.95
CA THR A 172 -0.54 79.31 11.85
C THR A 172 0.67 80.09 11.36
#